data_b447c6c3da2a5e5c5958db0782386d29
#
_entry.id   b447c6c3da2a5e5c5958db0782386d29
#
_cell.length_a   1.000
_cell.length_b   1.000
_cell.length_c   1.000
_cell.angle_alpha   90.00
_cell.angle_beta   90.00
_cell.angle_gamma   90.00
#
_symmetry.space_group_name_H-M   'P 1'
#
loop_
_entity.id
_entity.type
_entity.pdbx_description
1 polymer ?
#
loop_
_entity_poly.entity_id
_entity_poly.type
_entity_poly.pdbx_seq_one_letter_code
_entity_poly.pdbx_strand_id
1 'polypeptide(L)'
;SLNYWPVGTGPYMLVESIENRKHVMERNPNFRKTELYPCTGEPGDEAKGFLKDCGKPLPFIDRIEITAEKESVPLRTKFLQGYYDSPQIERLDNGQGFLIGMADSAEKEKEYKEKKLQFPQTIEAQNTYFGFNWMDPVVGEGKTPEERERNKKLRQAISIAMDWEEYIQIFEKGLASPAHGPLPPGLFGYREDGAAAFNPIVYEKTEDGLVRRKSIEEAKKLLAEAGYPGGRDAKTGEPLVLNLD
;
A
#
# COMPACT_ATOMS: atom_id res chain seq x y z
N SER A 1 31.86 -6.74 14.60
CA SER A 1 30.47 -6.58 15.05
C SER A 1 29.56 -7.32 14.08
N LEU A 2 28.56 -8.03 14.58
CA LEU A 2 27.59 -8.78 13.76
C LEU A 2 26.78 -7.87 12.81
N ASN A 3 26.74 -6.59 13.05
CA ASN A 3 26.08 -5.62 12.16
C ASN A 3 26.82 -5.45 10.82
N TYR A 4 28.14 -5.66 10.80
CA TYR A 4 28.95 -5.53 9.58
C TYR A 4 29.27 -6.87 8.93
N TRP A 5 29.27 -7.93 9.73
CA TRP A 5 29.59 -9.28 9.29
C TRP A 5 28.58 -10.27 9.87
N PRO A 6 27.32 -10.22 9.40
CA PRO A 6 26.29 -11.12 9.88
C PRO A 6 26.60 -12.56 9.47
N VAL A 7 26.40 -13.49 10.40
CA VAL A 7 26.44 -14.93 10.14
C VAL A 7 25.02 -15.44 10.08
N GLY A 8 24.66 -16.06 8.99
CA GLY A 8 23.30 -16.55 8.78
C GLY A 8 23.25 -17.81 7.91
N THR A 9 22.09 -18.41 7.82
CA THR A 9 21.80 -19.60 7.03
C THR A 9 21.17 -19.29 5.67
N GLY A 10 21.13 -18.00 5.30
CA GLY A 10 20.52 -17.50 4.06
C GLY A 10 21.30 -17.88 2.80
N PRO A 11 20.69 -17.65 1.62
CA PRO A 11 21.28 -17.99 0.33
C PRO A 11 22.47 -17.08 -0.07
N TYR A 12 22.65 -15.94 0.62
CA TYR A 12 23.71 -15.00 0.35
C TYR A 12 24.48 -14.64 1.62
N MET A 13 25.73 -14.27 1.43
CA MET A 13 26.65 -13.75 2.46
C MET A 13 27.05 -12.32 2.13
N LEU A 14 27.05 -11.45 3.12
CA LEU A 14 27.54 -10.08 2.97
C LEU A 14 29.07 -10.10 2.87
N VAL A 15 29.62 -9.60 1.76
CA VAL A 15 31.08 -9.56 1.50
C VAL A 15 31.66 -8.14 1.51
N GLU A 16 30.81 -7.13 1.29
CA GLU A 16 31.18 -5.73 1.41
C GLU A 16 30.02 -4.94 2.00
N SER A 17 30.30 -4.04 2.93
CA SER A 17 29.30 -3.15 3.51
C SER A 17 29.91 -1.76 3.73
N ILE A 18 29.42 -0.79 2.97
CA ILE A 18 29.74 0.62 3.13
C ILE A 18 28.45 1.34 3.51
N GLU A 19 28.38 1.79 4.75
CA GLU A 19 27.20 2.41 5.32
C GLU A 19 26.68 3.56 4.44
N ASN A 20 25.38 3.61 4.20
CA ASN A 20 24.69 4.60 3.36
C ASN A 20 25.21 4.70 1.90
N ARG A 21 25.95 3.72 1.41
CA ARG A 21 26.47 3.72 0.04
C ARG A 21 26.26 2.43 -0.71
N LYS A 22 26.75 1.29 -0.17
CA LYS A 22 26.80 0.05 -0.93
C LYS A 22 26.83 -1.18 -0.01
N HIS A 23 26.08 -2.19 -0.38
CA HIS A 23 26.19 -3.53 0.17
C HIS A 23 26.40 -4.52 -0.97
N VAL A 24 27.32 -5.45 -0.81
CA VAL A 24 27.56 -6.53 -1.76
C VAL A 24 27.37 -7.85 -1.07
N MET A 25 26.57 -8.69 -1.70
CA MET A 25 26.32 -10.06 -1.24
C MET A 25 26.72 -11.04 -2.32
N GLU A 26 27.29 -12.15 -1.92
CA GLU A 26 27.65 -13.28 -2.79
C GLU A 26 26.94 -14.53 -2.35
N ARG A 27 26.77 -15.47 -3.29
CA ARG A 27 26.12 -16.75 -3.03
C ARG A 27 26.81 -17.49 -1.89
N ASN A 28 26.02 -17.94 -0.92
CA ASN A 28 26.50 -18.77 0.18
C ASN A 28 26.75 -20.22 -0.31
N PRO A 29 27.98 -20.72 -0.34
CA PRO A 29 28.27 -22.05 -0.81
C PRO A 29 27.67 -23.16 0.09
N ASN A 30 27.36 -22.82 1.35
CA ASN A 30 26.78 -23.71 2.33
C ASN A 30 25.24 -23.64 2.40
N PHE A 31 24.61 -22.86 1.51
CA PHE A 31 23.15 -22.80 1.49
C PHE A 31 22.53 -24.13 1.12
N ARG A 32 21.42 -24.47 1.77
CA ARG A 32 20.69 -25.72 1.54
C ARG A 32 20.17 -25.83 0.10
N LYS A 33 20.46 -26.94 -0.57
CA LYS A 33 20.02 -27.19 -1.96
C LYS A 33 18.56 -27.67 -2.07
N THR A 34 17.85 -27.75 -0.95
CA THR A 34 16.44 -28.17 -0.88
C THR A 34 15.46 -27.06 -1.13
N GLU A 35 15.92 -25.81 -1.18
CA GLU A 35 15.11 -24.65 -1.52
C GLU A 35 14.96 -24.56 -3.03
N LEU A 36 13.76 -24.77 -3.52
CA LEU A 36 13.46 -24.79 -4.96
C LEU A 36 12.60 -23.59 -5.35
N TYR A 37 12.75 -23.15 -6.60
CA TYR A 37 11.87 -22.13 -7.18
C TYR A 37 10.42 -22.65 -7.21
N PRO A 38 9.43 -21.84 -6.79
CA PRO A 38 8.03 -22.29 -6.72
C PRO A 38 7.46 -22.66 -8.08
N CYS A 39 6.54 -23.63 -8.08
CA CYS A 39 5.82 -24.08 -9.27
C CYS A 39 4.41 -23.51 -9.36
N THR A 40 4.02 -22.68 -8.41
CA THR A 40 2.72 -21.99 -8.35
C THR A 40 2.95 -20.51 -8.18
N GLY A 41 2.09 -19.71 -8.77
CA GLY A 41 2.12 -18.24 -8.71
C GLY A 41 0.71 -17.66 -8.82
N GLU A 42 0.63 -16.35 -9.07
CA GLU A 42 -0.62 -15.65 -9.29
C GLU A 42 -1.23 -15.99 -10.67
N PRO A 43 -2.55 -15.77 -10.85
CA PRO A 43 -3.20 -15.97 -12.12
C PRO A 43 -2.50 -15.20 -13.26
N GLY A 44 -2.07 -15.92 -14.28
CA GLY A 44 -1.36 -15.36 -15.45
C GLY A 44 0.17 -15.41 -15.39
N ASP A 45 0.79 -15.80 -14.27
CA ASP A 45 2.25 -15.87 -14.14
C ASP A 45 2.86 -16.94 -15.04
N GLU A 46 2.17 -18.05 -15.23
CA GLU A 46 2.60 -19.09 -16.18
C GLU A 46 2.65 -18.55 -17.61
N ALA A 47 1.60 -17.85 -18.04
CA ALA A 47 1.54 -17.25 -19.39
C ALA A 47 2.61 -16.16 -19.59
N LYS A 48 3.01 -15.47 -18.53
CA LYS A 48 4.11 -14.49 -18.55
C LYS A 48 5.49 -15.15 -18.50
N GLY A 49 5.56 -16.47 -18.29
CA GLY A 49 6.81 -17.23 -18.22
C GLY A 49 7.54 -17.09 -16.87
N PHE A 50 6.89 -16.59 -15.83
CA PHE A 50 7.51 -16.44 -14.50
C PHE A 50 7.76 -17.77 -13.81
N LEU A 51 7.02 -18.83 -14.18
CA LEU A 51 7.17 -20.17 -13.62
C LEU A 51 8.10 -21.10 -14.40
N LYS A 52 8.81 -20.60 -15.43
CA LYS A 52 9.71 -21.40 -16.28
C LYS A 52 10.86 -22.09 -15.52
N ASP A 53 11.21 -21.58 -14.35
CA ASP A 53 12.29 -22.09 -13.52
C ASP A 53 11.78 -22.98 -12.35
N CYS A 54 10.50 -23.36 -12.39
CA CYS A 54 9.87 -24.27 -11.42
C CYS A 54 10.76 -25.48 -11.09
N GLY A 55 10.97 -25.73 -9.81
CA GLY A 55 11.72 -26.87 -9.31
C GLY A 55 13.25 -26.78 -9.41
N LYS A 56 13.79 -25.69 -9.97
CA LYS A 56 15.24 -25.49 -9.97
C LYS A 56 15.74 -25.03 -8.60
N PRO A 57 16.92 -25.47 -8.16
CA PRO A 57 17.50 -25.04 -6.88
C PRO A 57 17.81 -23.55 -6.85
N LEU A 58 17.49 -22.90 -5.75
CA LEU A 58 17.85 -21.51 -5.44
C LEU A 58 19.22 -21.44 -4.73
N PRO A 59 19.91 -20.27 -4.79
CA PRO A 59 19.61 -19.05 -5.55
C PRO A 59 20.14 -19.11 -6.98
N PHE A 60 19.54 -18.37 -7.91
CA PHE A 60 20.02 -18.29 -9.31
C PHE A 60 21.12 -17.25 -9.50
N ILE A 61 21.07 -16.18 -8.73
CA ILE A 61 21.97 -15.02 -8.85
C ILE A 61 23.23 -15.31 -8.03
N ASP A 62 24.41 -15.05 -8.60
CA ASP A 62 25.69 -15.27 -7.94
C ASP A 62 26.11 -14.12 -7.03
N ARG A 63 25.79 -12.88 -7.44
CA ARG A 63 26.20 -11.66 -6.75
C ARG A 63 25.10 -10.59 -6.83
N ILE A 64 24.83 -9.95 -5.70
CA ILE A 64 23.85 -8.87 -5.56
C ILE A 64 24.60 -7.63 -5.06
N GLU A 65 24.48 -6.53 -5.80
CA GLU A 65 24.99 -5.23 -5.39
C GLU A 65 23.81 -4.30 -5.09
N ILE A 66 23.72 -3.83 -3.87
CA ILE A 66 22.73 -2.85 -3.43
C ILE A 66 23.42 -1.51 -3.26
N THR A 67 22.98 -0.53 -4.02
CA THR A 67 23.49 0.86 -3.95
C THR A 67 22.41 1.74 -3.34
N ALA A 68 22.77 2.52 -2.33
CA ALA A 68 21.86 3.48 -1.72
C ALA A 68 21.79 4.74 -2.58
N GLU A 69 20.63 5.01 -3.15
CA GLU A 69 20.31 6.30 -3.80
C GLU A 69 19.40 7.09 -2.86
N LYS A 70 19.72 8.36 -2.64
CA LYS A 70 18.95 9.22 -1.73
C LYS A 70 17.69 9.79 -2.36
N GLU A 71 17.68 9.88 -3.68
CA GLU A 71 16.61 10.53 -4.43
C GLU A 71 16.01 9.56 -5.46
N SER A 72 14.70 9.60 -5.59
CA SER A 72 13.95 8.71 -6.49
C SER A 72 14.18 9.02 -7.98
N VAL A 73 14.34 10.29 -8.35
CA VAL A 73 14.53 10.69 -9.74
C VAL A 73 15.85 10.15 -10.34
N PRO A 74 17.01 10.28 -9.68
CA PRO A 74 18.25 9.62 -10.12
C PRO A 74 18.12 8.08 -10.15
N LEU A 75 17.50 7.48 -9.16
CA LEU A 75 17.28 6.04 -9.09
C LEU A 75 16.55 5.54 -10.33
N ARG A 76 15.44 6.17 -10.66
CA ARG A 76 14.67 5.85 -11.86
C ARG A 76 15.46 6.03 -13.15
N THR A 77 16.12 7.18 -13.30
CA THR A 77 16.88 7.48 -14.52
C THR A 77 17.95 6.41 -14.76
N LYS A 78 18.66 6.02 -13.72
CA LYS A 78 19.65 4.95 -13.77
C LYS A 78 19.05 3.59 -14.11
N PHE A 79 17.87 3.26 -13.55
CA PHE A 79 17.16 2.04 -13.92
C PHE A 79 16.77 2.03 -15.40
N LEU A 80 16.15 3.09 -15.91
CA LEU A 80 15.75 3.17 -17.31
C LEU A 80 16.95 3.18 -18.28
N GLN A 81 18.13 3.60 -17.81
CA GLN A 81 19.39 3.53 -18.53
C GLN A 81 20.08 2.15 -18.45
N GLY A 82 19.57 1.23 -17.61
CA GLY A 82 20.11 -0.11 -17.45
C GLY A 82 21.26 -0.24 -16.46
N TYR A 83 21.45 0.74 -15.57
CA TYR A 83 22.44 0.63 -14.49
C TYR A 83 21.97 -0.24 -13.33
N TYR A 84 20.67 -0.39 -13.16
CA TYR A 84 20.04 -1.20 -12.12
C TYR A 84 19.07 -2.21 -12.74
N ASP A 85 19.11 -3.44 -12.24
CA ASP A 85 18.19 -4.50 -12.63
C ASP A 85 16.83 -4.38 -11.92
N SER A 86 16.84 -3.96 -10.66
CA SER A 86 15.64 -3.79 -9.84
C SER A 86 15.78 -2.57 -8.93
N PRO A 87 15.10 -1.48 -9.23
CA PRO A 87 15.07 -0.33 -8.33
C PRO A 87 14.06 -0.60 -7.23
N GLN A 88 14.43 -0.32 -5.99
CA GLN A 88 13.48 -0.23 -4.90
C GLN A 88 12.84 1.15 -4.96
N ILE A 89 11.61 1.23 -5.46
CA ILE A 89 10.88 2.49 -5.58
C ILE A 89 9.86 2.55 -4.48
N GLU A 90 10.04 3.47 -3.57
CA GLU A 90 9.08 3.75 -2.52
C GLU A 90 7.84 4.44 -3.11
N ARG A 91 6.65 4.00 -2.65
CA ARG A 91 5.33 4.50 -3.07
C ARG A 91 5.11 5.98 -2.77
N LEU A 92 5.90 6.57 -1.86
CA LEU A 92 5.61 7.81 -1.18
C LEU A 92 6.50 8.98 -1.59
N ASP A 93 6.74 9.15 -2.87
CA ASP A 93 7.42 10.36 -3.30
C ASP A 93 6.41 11.44 -3.67
N ASN A 94 5.93 12.17 -2.67
CA ASN A 94 5.25 13.48 -2.72
C ASN A 94 4.33 13.73 -3.96
N GLY A 95 3.42 12.81 -4.26
CA GLY A 95 2.47 12.98 -5.38
C GLY A 95 3.07 12.87 -6.78
N GLN A 96 4.38 12.69 -6.91
CA GLN A 96 5.04 12.35 -8.17
C GLN A 96 5.31 10.85 -8.25
N GLY A 97 4.55 10.09 -7.49
CA GLY A 97 4.65 8.66 -7.31
C GLY A 97 4.97 7.93 -8.59
N PHE A 98 6.19 7.44 -8.64
CA PHE A 98 6.78 6.90 -9.82
C PHE A 98 6.39 5.44 -9.94
N LEU A 99 5.20 5.19 -10.40
CA LEU A 99 4.80 3.87 -10.87
C LEU A 99 5.51 3.62 -12.19
N ILE A 100 6.75 3.12 -12.11
CA ILE A 100 7.53 2.73 -13.29
C ILE A 100 6.75 1.78 -14.19
N GLY A 101 5.91 0.93 -13.62
CA GLY A 101 5.12 -0.03 -14.38
C GLY A 101 3.92 0.52 -15.14
N MET A 102 3.55 1.78 -14.93
CA MET A 102 2.44 2.40 -15.66
C MET A 102 2.99 3.30 -16.75
N ALA A 103 2.98 2.82 -17.96
CA ALA A 103 3.20 3.67 -19.12
C ALA A 103 2.05 4.66 -19.22
N ASP A 104 2.36 5.94 -19.05
CA ASP A 104 1.39 7.03 -19.19
C ASP A 104 1.20 7.45 -20.64
N SER A 105 1.90 6.79 -21.57
CA SER A 105 1.82 7.02 -23.01
C SER A 105 2.19 5.75 -23.80
N ALA A 106 1.68 5.65 -25.02
CA ALA A 106 2.02 4.57 -25.94
C ALA A 106 3.52 4.51 -26.27
N GLU A 107 4.20 5.65 -26.25
CA GLU A 107 5.64 5.74 -26.48
C GLU A 107 6.42 5.07 -25.34
N LYS A 108 6.07 5.34 -24.09
CA LYS A 108 6.70 4.69 -22.92
C LYS A 108 6.39 3.19 -22.88
N GLU A 109 5.18 2.80 -23.22
CA GLU A 109 4.83 1.38 -23.32
C GLU A 109 5.71 0.65 -24.35
N LYS A 110 5.94 1.27 -25.49
CA LYS A 110 6.84 0.76 -26.52
C LYS A 110 8.29 0.68 -26.00
N GLU A 111 8.78 1.75 -25.36
CA GLU A 111 10.11 1.78 -24.77
C GLU A 111 10.32 0.65 -23.75
N TYR A 112 9.33 0.43 -22.86
CA TYR A 112 9.42 -0.61 -21.85
C TYR A 112 9.45 -2.02 -22.47
N LYS A 113 8.64 -2.25 -23.52
CA LYS A 113 8.66 -3.51 -24.28
C LYS A 113 10.01 -3.74 -24.98
N GLU A 114 10.56 -2.71 -25.63
CA GLU A 114 11.86 -2.79 -26.29
C GLU A 114 13.00 -3.08 -25.32
N LYS A 115 12.94 -2.49 -24.14
CA LYS A 115 13.91 -2.72 -23.02
C LYS A 115 13.64 -4.01 -22.26
N LYS A 116 12.57 -4.75 -22.57
CA LYS A 116 12.15 -5.98 -21.90
C LYS A 116 11.96 -5.79 -20.38
N LEU A 117 11.49 -4.62 -19.97
CA LEU A 117 11.18 -4.35 -18.59
C LEU A 117 9.96 -5.17 -18.16
N GLN A 118 10.02 -5.75 -16.96
CA GLN A 118 8.94 -6.54 -16.37
C GLN A 118 8.47 -5.86 -15.09
N PHE A 119 7.16 -5.83 -14.89
CA PHE A 119 6.51 -5.23 -13.73
C PHE A 119 5.57 -6.26 -13.10
N PRO A 120 6.13 -7.28 -12.40
CA PRO A 120 5.30 -8.25 -11.70
C PRO A 120 4.51 -7.55 -10.59
N GLN A 121 3.23 -7.88 -10.50
CA GLN A 121 2.34 -7.35 -9.46
C GLN A 121 1.97 -8.48 -8.50
N THR A 122 1.98 -8.18 -7.22
CA THR A 122 1.53 -9.08 -6.16
C THR A 122 0.57 -8.34 -5.25
N ILE A 123 -0.36 -9.06 -4.65
CA ILE A 123 -1.22 -8.52 -3.61
C ILE A 123 -0.42 -8.49 -2.31
N GLU A 124 -0.22 -7.29 -1.78
CA GLU A 124 0.40 -7.13 -0.46
C GLU A 124 -0.64 -7.28 0.64
N ALA A 125 -0.33 -8.07 1.65
CA ALA A 125 -1.15 -8.23 2.83
C ALA A 125 -1.00 -7.02 3.77
N GLN A 126 -1.33 -5.82 3.27
CA GLN A 126 -1.15 -4.55 3.96
C GLN A 126 -2.41 -3.68 3.84
N ASN A 127 -2.76 -2.99 4.92
CA ASN A 127 -3.77 -1.93 4.93
C ASN A 127 -3.14 -0.60 5.33
N THR A 128 -3.55 0.45 4.63
CA THR A 128 -3.29 1.85 5.02
C THR A 128 -4.58 2.46 5.55
N TYR A 129 -4.52 3.15 6.67
CA TYR A 129 -5.71 3.74 7.30
C TYR A 129 -5.39 5.04 8.02
N PHE A 130 -6.39 5.89 8.20
CA PHE A 130 -6.35 6.98 9.18
C PHE A 130 -6.93 6.50 10.51
N GLY A 131 -6.17 6.68 11.57
CA GLY A 131 -6.61 6.38 12.94
C GLY A 131 -7.14 7.62 13.65
N PHE A 132 -8.22 7.47 14.41
CA PHE A 132 -8.67 8.53 15.32
C PHE A 132 -7.95 8.39 16.66
N ASN A 133 -7.38 9.49 17.15
CA ASN A 133 -6.84 9.52 18.51
C ASN A 133 -7.99 9.35 19.51
N TRP A 134 -8.03 8.23 20.20
CA TRP A 134 -9.10 7.89 21.14
C TRP A 134 -9.13 8.78 22.38
N MET A 135 -8.02 9.46 22.69
CA MET A 135 -7.88 10.41 23.80
C MET A 135 -8.28 11.84 23.42
N ASP A 136 -8.49 12.13 22.15
CA ASP A 136 -8.87 13.46 21.68
C ASP A 136 -10.28 13.82 22.16
N PRO A 137 -10.53 15.04 22.70
CA PRO A 137 -11.83 15.43 23.23
C PRO A 137 -12.90 15.60 22.14
N VAL A 138 -12.53 15.80 20.87
CA VAL A 138 -13.45 16.05 19.78
C VAL A 138 -13.79 14.77 19.02
N VAL A 139 -12.78 14.01 18.62
CA VAL A 139 -12.95 12.77 17.84
C VAL A 139 -12.78 11.49 18.64
N GLY A 140 -12.28 11.56 19.86
CA GLY A 140 -12.01 10.38 20.71
C GLY A 140 -13.25 9.76 21.30
N GLU A 141 -13.07 8.93 22.34
CA GLU A 141 -14.14 8.16 22.96
C GLU A 141 -15.24 9.05 23.56
N GLY A 142 -14.86 10.18 24.20
CA GLY A 142 -15.77 10.99 25.00
C GLY A 142 -15.92 10.46 26.43
N LYS A 143 -16.24 11.36 27.38
CA LYS A 143 -16.34 11.04 28.82
C LYS A 143 -17.75 10.66 29.24
N THR A 144 -18.77 11.26 28.60
CA THR A 144 -20.18 10.98 28.88
C THR A 144 -20.83 10.17 27.74
N PRO A 145 -21.97 9.52 27.98
CA PRO A 145 -22.72 8.85 26.91
C PRO A 145 -23.07 9.78 25.74
N GLU A 146 -23.42 11.02 26.03
CA GLU A 146 -23.77 12.03 25.01
C GLU A 146 -22.55 12.42 24.18
N GLU A 147 -21.38 12.61 24.83
CA GLU A 147 -20.12 12.88 24.13
C GLU A 147 -19.71 11.69 23.26
N ARG A 148 -19.85 10.47 23.74
CA ARG A 148 -19.53 9.24 22.99
C ARG A 148 -20.36 9.15 21.72
N GLU A 149 -21.66 9.38 21.80
CA GLU A 149 -22.54 9.30 20.63
C GLU A 149 -22.25 10.44 19.64
N ARG A 150 -22.03 11.66 20.13
CA ARG A 150 -21.63 12.81 19.33
C ARG A 150 -20.32 12.54 18.57
N ASN A 151 -19.27 12.13 19.29
CA ASN A 151 -17.96 11.88 18.71
C ASN A 151 -17.98 10.69 17.74
N LYS A 152 -18.80 9.68 18.03
CA LYS A 152 -19.03 8.56 17.10
C LYS A 152 -19.64 9.04 15.79
N LYS A 153 -20.68 9.86 15.82
CA LYS A 153 -21.29 10.43 14.61
C LYS A 153 -20.29 11.29 13.83
N LEU A 154 -19.46 12.06 14.52
CA LEU A 154 -18.40 12.84 13.90
C LEU A 154 -17.39 11.94 13.16
N ARG A 155 -16.89 10.87 13.81
CA ARG A 155 -16.00 9.92 13.14
C ARG A 155 -16.65 9.26 11.93
N GLN A 156 -17.94 8.91 12.02
CA GLN A 156 -18.68 8.34 10.89
C GLN A 156 -18.81 9.34 9.74
N ALA A 157 -19.10 10.60 10.03
CA ALA A 157 -19.17 11.67 9.03
C ALA A 157 -17.83 11.85 8.32
N ILE A 158 -16.72 11.90 9.07
CA ILE A 158 -15.36 11.99 8.51
C ILE A 158 -15.05 10.78 7.64
N SER A 159 -15.36 9.56 8.10
CA SER A 159 -15.10 8.33 7.35
C SER A 159 -15.86 8.27 6.02
N ILE A 160 -17.09 8.77 5.97
CA ILE A 160 -17.86 8.86 4.71
C ILE A 160 -17.28 9.94 3.79
N ALA A 161 -16.85 11.08 4.34
CA ALA A 161 -16.32 12.20 3.57
C ALA A 161 -14.95 11.92 2.93
N MET A 162 -14.18 10.96 3.48
CA MET A 162 -12.89 10.53 2.90
C MET A 162 -13.13 9.70 1.65
N ASP A 163 -12.87 10.28 0.47
CA ASP A 163 -13.02 9.58 -0.81
C ASP A 163 -11.78 8.74 -1.12
N TRP A 164 -11.78 7.50 -0.60
CA TRP A 164 -10.69 6.55 -0.82
C TRP A 164 -10.59 6.10 -2.28
N GLU A 165 -11.69 6.02 -2.99
CA GLU A 165 -11.73 5.64 -4.40
C GLU A 165 -11.01 6.72 -5.25
N GLU A 166 -11.33 7.99 -5.02
CA GLU A 166 -10.65 9.11 -5.69
C GLU A 166 -9.17 9.17 -5.26
N TYR A 167 -8.88 9.03 -3.98
CA TYR A 167 -7.51 8.97 -3.47
C TYR A 167 -6.68 7.88 -4.17
N ILE A 168 -7.23 6.68 -4.28
CA ILE A 168 -6.56 5.54 -4.94
C ILE A 168 -6.33 5.85 -6.43
N GLN A 169 -7.28 6.46 -7.12
CA GLN A 169 -7.09 6.82 -8.53
C GLN A 169 -6.00 7.89 -8.72
N ILE A 170 -5.98 8.90 -7.86
CA ILE A 170 -5.04 10.02 -7.98
C ILE A 170 -3.63 9.61 -7.54
N PHE A 171 -3.49 9.03 -6.36
CA PHE A 171 -2.20 8.80 -5.71
C PHE A 171 -1.65 7.39 -5.91
N GLU A 172 -2.51 6.38 -5.93
CA GLU A 172 -2.12 4.98 -6.10
C GLU A 172 -2.28 4.49 -7.55
N LYS A 173 -2.79 5.34 -8.44
CA LYS A 173 -3.01 5.02 -9.87
C LYS A 173 -3.79 3.72 -10.09
N GLY A 174 -4.72 3.41 -9.18
CA GLY A 174 -5.53 2.19 -9.24
C GLY A 174 -4.83 0.91 -8.76
N LEU A 175 -3.62 1.00 -8.19
CA LEU A 175 -2.89 -0.16 -7.65
C LEU A 175 -3.28 -0.55 -6.23
N ALA A 176 -4.30 0.07 -5.67
CA ALA A 176 -4.88 -0.29 -4.38
C ALA A 176 -6.39 -0.49 -4.53
N SER A 177 -7.02 -1.04 -3.52
CA SER A 177 -8.47 -1.14 -3.41
C SER A 177 -8.95 -0.60 -2.06
N PRO A 178 -10.17 -0.03 -1.97
CA PRO A 178 -10.73 0.39 -0.70
C PRO A 178 -10.79 -0.76 0.30
N ALA A 179 -10.28 -0.54 1.50
CA ALA A 179 -10.35 -1.54 2.57
C ALA A 179 -11.72 -1.50 3.25
N HIS A 180 -12.43 -2.62 3.27
CA HIS A 180 -13.71 -2.77 3.95
C HIS A 180 -13.60 -3.27 5.39
N GLY A 181 -12.40 -3.63 5.83
CA GLY A 181 -12.11 -4.14 7.17
C GLY A 181 -10.62 -4.21 7.45
N PRO A 182 -10.24 -4.70 8.64
CA PRO A 182 -8.84 -4.75 9.05
C PRO A 182 -8.02 -5.88 8.40
N LEU A 183 -8.68 -6.84 7.76
CA LEU A 183 -8.02 -7.96 7.08
C LEU A 183 -7.83 -7.62 5.61
N PRO A 184 -6.58 -7.51 5.12
CA PRO A 184 -6.32 -7.32 3.69
C PRO A 184 -6.50 -8.62 2.90
N PRO A 185 -6.63 -8.51 1.56
CA PRO A 185 -6.63 -9.68 0.67
C PRO A 185 -5.41 -10.59 0.90
N GLY A 186 -5.57 -11.89 0.65
CA GLY A 186 -4.49 -12.87 0.81
C GLY A 186 -4.29 -13.39 2.23
N LEU A 187 -4.95 -12.82 3.26
CA LEU A 187 -4.90 -13.34 4.61
C LEU A 187 -6.08 -14.27 4.92
N PHE A 188 -5.82 -15.27 5.77
CA PHE A 188 -6.87 -16.16 6.25
C PHE A 188 -7.98 -15.36 6.97
N GLY A 189 -9.22 -15.58 6.54
CA GLY A 189 -10.39 -14.86 7.05
C GLY A 189 -10.77 -13.62 6.24
N TYR A 190 -10.00 -13.23 5.24
CA TYR A 190 -10.45 -12.24 4.27
C TYR A 190 -11.65 -12.76 3.48
N ARG A 191 -12.62 -11.90 3.22
CA ARG A 191 -13.84 -12.26 2.49
C ARG A 191 -14.01 -11.37 1.27
N GLU A 192 -14.10 -11.99 0.12
CA GLU A 192 -14.31 -11.32 -1.17
C GLU A 192 -15.80 -11.15 -1.53
N ASP A 193 -16.68 -11.87 -0.84
CA ASP A 193 -18.10 -12.03 -1.17
C ASP A 193 -18.94 -10.77 -0.88
N GLY A 194 -18.37 -9.59 -0.94
CA GLY A 194 -19.01 -8.26 -0.97
C GLY A 194 -20.22 -8.01 -0.08
N ALA A 195 -21.04 -9.04 0.11
CA ALA A 195 -22.32 -8.94 0.86
C ALA A 195 -22.14 -8.98 2.39
N ALA A 196 -21.05 -9.57 2.88
CA ALA A 196 -20.76 -9.69 4.32
C ALA A 196 -19.47 -8.97 4.74
N ALA A 197 -18.78 -8.33 3.81
CA ALA A 197 -17.43 -7.83 3.99
C ALA A 197 -17.27 -6.32 3.79
N PHE A 198 -18.33 -5.56 3.48
CA PHE A 198 -18.19 -4.12 3.34
C PHE A 198 -18.45 -3.37 4.66
N ASN A 199 -17.80 -2.23 4.84
CA ASN A 199 -18.03 -1.36 5.99
C ASN A 199 -19.38 -0.64 5.87
N PRO A 200 -20.43 -1.02 6.63
CA PRO A 200 -21.78 -0.47 6.48
C PRO A 200 -21.88 0.99 6.96
N ILE A 201 -20.87 1.52 7.60
CA ILE A 201 -20.81 2.94 7.98
C ILE A 201 -20.57 3.81 6.74
N VAL A 202 -19.63 3.41 5.91
CA VAL A 202 -19.16 4.18 4.76
C VAL A 202 -19.89 3.78 3.48
N TYR A 203 -20.24 2.51 3.35
CA TYR A 203 -20.81 1.94 2.13
C TYR A 203 -22.24 1.49 2.34
N GLU A 204 -22.97 1.43 1.26
CA GLU A 204 -24.33 0.86 1.18
C GLU A 204 -24.43 -0.12 0.02
N LYS A 205 -25.34 -1.06 0.13
CA LYS A 205 -25.68 -1.98 -0.95
C LYS A 205 -26.85 -1.42 -1.74
N THR A 206 -26.65 -1.26 -3.04
CA THR A 206 -27.69 -0.78 -3.96
C THR A 206 -28.68 -1.90 -4.32
N GLU A 207 -29.82 -1.56 -4.92
CA GLU A 207 -30.87 -2.53 -5.30
C GLU A 207 -30.36 -3.56 -6.32
N ASP A 208 -29.42 -3.19 -7.18
CA ASP A 208 -28.74 -4.08 -8.13
C ASP A 208 -27.63 -4.93 -7.50
N GLY A 209 -27.44 -4.81 -6.17
CA GLY A 209 -26.49 -5.61 -5.40
C GLY A 209 -25.06 -5.09 -5.37
N LEU A 210 -24.78 -3.96 -6.01
CA LEU A 210 -23.48 -3.31 -5.98
C LEU A 210 -23.24 -2.62 -4.62
N VAL A 211 -21.98 -2.56 -4.21
CA VAL A 211 -21.56 -1.82 -3.02
C VAL A 211 -21.00 -0.48 -3.49
N ARG A 212 -21.57 0.62 -2.98
CA ARG A 212 -21.10 1.97 -3.26
C ARG A 212 -20.94 2.78 -1.99
N ARG A 213 -20.11 3.80 -2.03
CA ARG A 213 -19.96 4.77 -0.95
C ARG A 213 -21.25 5.55 -0.75
N LYS A 214 -21.61 5.84 0.50
CA LYS A 214 -22.67 6.76 0.88
C LYS A 214 -22.38 8.16 0.39
N SER A 215 -23.43 8.94 0.17
CA SER A 215 -23.30 10.30 -0.36
C SER A 215 -22.65 11.26 0.65
N ILE A 216 -22.06 12.33 0.16
CA ILE A 216 -21.54 13.40 0.99
C ILE A 216 -22.64 14.10 1.80
N GLU A 217 -23.89 14.05 1.33
CA GLU A 217 -25.03 14.58 2.06
C GLU A 217 -25.32 13.77 3.33
N GLU A 218 -25.10 12.47 3.30
CA GLU A 218 -25.18 11.62 4.49
C GLU A 218 -24.09 11.99 5.52
N ALA A 219 -22.88 12.26 5.06
CA ALA A 219 -21.80 12.77 5.91
C ALA A 219 -22.16 14.13 6.54
N LYS A 220 -22.71 15.06 5.76
CA LYS A 220 -23.16 16.39 6.27
C LYS A 220 -24.27 16.25 7.30
N LYS A 221 -25.21 15.33 7.10
CA LYS A 221 -26.26 15.03 8.07
C LYS A 221 -25.70 14.53 9.40
N LEU A 222 -24.79 13.54 9.35
CA LEU A 222 -24.11 13.03 10.55
C LEU A 222 -23.30 14.12 11.24
N LEU A 223 -22.62 14.97 10.48
CA LEU A 223 -21.86 16.11 11.00
C LEU A 223 -22.76 17.10 11.77
N ALA A 224 -23.94 17.41 11.21
CA ALA A 224 -24.93 18.26 11.88
C ALA A 224 -25.49 17.60 13.15
N GLU A 225 -25.81 16.30 13.10
CA GLU A 225 -26.23 15.52 14.26
C GLU A 225 -25.15 15.39 15.34
N ALA A 226 -23.88 15.46 14.95
CA ALA A 226 -22.75 15.56 15.86
C ALA A 226 -22.56 16.96 16.47
N GLY A 227 -23.47 17.90 16.18
CA GLY A 227 -23.44 19.26 16.70
C GLY A 227 -22.58 20.25 15.92
N TYR A 228 -22.17 19.90 14.69
CA TYR A 228 -21.34 20.76 13.82
C TYR A 228 -22.00 21.05 12.46
N PRO A 229 -23.20 21.62 12.41
CA PRO A 229 -23.85 21.94 11.15
C PRO A 229 -22.97 22.91 10.33
N GLY A 230 -22.70 22.55 9.07
CA GLY A 230 -21.83 23.34 8.21
C GLY A 230 -20.38 23.46 8.68
N GLY A 231 -19.93 22.55 9.54
CA GLY A 231 -18.56 22.55 10.08
C GLY A 231 -18.32 23.53 11.23
N ARG A 232 -19.40 24.01 11.88
CA ARG A 232 -19.33 24.92 13.03
C ARG A 232 -20.07 24.35 14.24
N ASP A 233 -19.51 24.57 15.42
CA ASP A 233 -20.17 24.20 16.68
C ASP A 233 -21.52 24.93 16.78
N ALA A 234 -22.60 24.17 16.96
CA ALA A 234 -23.98 24.69 16.98
C ALA A 234 -24.25 25.61 18.17
N LYS A 235 -23.45 25.54 19.27
CA LYS A 235 -23.61 26.33 20.48
C LYS A 235 -22.78 27.61 20.47
N THR A 236 -21.54 27.52 19.97
CA THR A 236 -20.58 28.64 20.03
C THR A 236 -20.41 29.35 18.69
N GLY A 237 -20.77 28.69 17.56
CA GLY A 237 -20.52 29.19 16.21
C GLY A 237 -19.08 29.07 15.74
N GLU A 238 -18.17 28.59 16.60
CA GLU A 238 -16.77 28.42 16.27
C GLU A 238 -16.56 27.29 15.21
N PRO A 239 -15.57 27.43 14.33
CA PRO A 239 -15.25 26.38 13.36
C PRO A 239 -14.84 25.09 14.08
N LEU A 240 -15.27 23.94 13.55
CA LEU A 240 -14.71 22.64 13.93
C LEU A 240 -13.25 22.59 13.47
N VAL A 241 -12.35 22.35 14.40
CA VAL A 241 -10.93 22.15 14.13
C VAL A 241 -10.56 20.72 14.45
N LEU A 242 -9.97 20.04 13.49
CA LEU A 242 -9.41 18.69 13.63
C LEU A 242 -7.89 18.79 13.46
N ASN A 243 -7.15 18.18 14.39
CA ASN A 243 -5.69 18.10 14.29
C ASN A 243 -5.32 16.76 13.62
N LEU A 244 -4.44 16.82 12.65
CA LEU A 244 -3.86 15.67 11.97
C LEU A 244 -2.36 15.66 12.28
N ASP A 245 -1.88 14.57 12.91
CA ASP A 245 -0.47 14.34 13.25
C ASP A 245 0.18 13.35 12.31
#